data_ad4a1959934693cd5f250dbdcaef60a3
#
_entry.id   ad4a1959934693cd5f250dbdcaef60a3
#
_cell.length_a   1.000
_cell.length_b   1.000
_cell.length_c   1.000
_cell.angle_alpha   90.00
_cell.angle_beta   90.00
_cell.angle_gamma   90.00
#
_symmetry.space_group_name_H-M   'P 1'
#
loop_
_entity.id
_entity.type
_entity.pdbx_description
1 polymer ?
#
loop_
_entity_poly.entity_id
_entity_poly.type
_entity_poly.pdbx_seq_one_letter_code
_entity_poly.pdbx_strand_id
1 'polypeptide(L)'
;MNIKDIKKEFPIFDNKVHNNDLVYLDSANSSQKPKVVVDRIYDFYTKEFSNVGRSVHYLAVAATNLYENTRVLVQKYINAKDPNEIVFTKGATEAINLVANTFGQKYLKEGDEILITELEHHSNYVPWHYLRKSKGVKIKFAEMDENGDISLETIEKNITNKTKIIAIT
;
A
#
# COMPACT_ATOMS: atom_id res chain seq x y z
N MET A 1 12.71 -17.77 13.51
CA MET A 1 12.25 -16.78 14.52
C MET A 1 11.06 -17.39 15.25
N ASN A 2 11.03 -17.39 16.57
CA ASN A 2 9.91 -17.97 17.32
C ASN A 2 8.75 -16.97 17.39
N ILE A 3 7.52 -17.40 17.11
CA ILE A 3 6.32 -16.55 17.16
C ILE A 3 6.15 -15.88 18.54
N LYS A 4 6.50 -16.57 19.62
CA LYS A 4 6.44 -16.00 20.99
C LYS A 4 7.39 -14.83 21.17
N ASP A 5 8.53 -14.82 20.49
CA ASP A 5 9.50 -13.71 20.58
C ASP A 5 9.05 -12.53 19.72
N ILE A 6 8.46 -12.80 18.54
CA ILE A 6 7.85 -11.74 17.72
C ILE A 6 6.72 -11.03 18.50
N LYS A 7 5.88 -11.80 19.21
CA LYS A 7 4.75 -11.23 19.98
C LYS A 7 5.21 -10.24 21.04
N LYS A 8 6.39 -10.45 21.66
CA LYS A 8 6.97 -9.55 22.68
C LYS A 8 7.34 -8.16 22.13
N GLU A 9 7.56 -8.05 20.81
CA GLU A 9 7.85 -6.76 20.17
C GLU A 9 6.64 -5.84 20.14
N PHE A 10 5.43 -6.34 20.45
CA PHE A 10 4.17 -5.62 20.38
C PHE A 10 3.57 -5.41 21.78
N PRO A 11 3.81 -4.25 22.43
CA PRO A 11 3.36 -3.98 23.81
C PRO A 11 1.85 -4.11 24.02
N ILE A 12 1.05 -3.97 22.96
CA ILE A 12 -0.41 -4.11 23.03
C ILE A 12 -0.83 -5.47 23.60
N PHE A 13 -0.05 -6.51 23.37
CA PHE A 13 -0.36 -7.89 23.83
C PHE A 13 -0.08 -8.13 25.32
N ASP A 14 0.48 -7.14 26.03
CA ASP A 14 0.57 -7.17 27.49
C ASP A 14 -0.78 -6.85 28.16
N ASN A 15 -1.72 -6.31 27.40
CA ASN A 15 -3.06 -6.00 27.90
C ASN A 15 -3.91 -7.25 28.12
N LYS A 16 -4.76 -7.17 29.14
CA LYS A 16 -5.76 -8.18 29.45
C LYS A 16 -7.15 -7.69 29.06
N VAL A 17 -7.98 -8.56 28.50
CA VAL A 17 -9.38 -8.30 28.20
C VAL A 17 -10.22 -9.29 29.00
N HIS A 18 -11.03 -8.80 29.92
CA HIS A 18 -11.83 -9.62 30.84
C HIS A 18 -10.97 -10.69 31.57
N ASN A 19 -9.78 -10.30 32.04
CA ASN A 19 -8.77 -11.15 32.69
C ASN A 19 -8.11 -12.22 31.80
N ASN A 20 -8.39 -12.24 30.50
CA ASN A 20 -7.73 -13.13 29.53
C ASN A 20 -6.68 -12.38 28.71
N ASP A 21 -5.75 -13.11 28.12
CA ASP A 21 -4.78 -12.54 27.18
C ASP A 21 -5.51 -11.96 25.96
N LEU A 22 -5.02 -10.80 25.50
CA LEU A 22 -5.53 -10.19 24.27
C LEU A 22 -5.28 -11.12 23.09
N VAL A 23 -6.36 -11.45 22.36
CA VAL A 23 -6.32 -12.06 21.03
C VAL A 23 -6.80 -11.02 20.02
N TYR A 24 -5.94 -10.72 19.03
CA TYR A 24 -6.24 -9.74 17.99
C TYR A 24 -6.18 -10.40 16.61
N LEU A 25 -7.29 -10.45 15.90
CA LEU A 25 -7.45 -11.16 14.62
C LEU A 25 -7.83 -10.23 13.46
N ASP A 26 -7.75 -8.91 13.65
CA ASP A 26 -8.16 -7.90 12.67
C ASP A 26 -6.98 -7.13 12.06
N SER A 27 -5.84 -7.81 11.85
CA SER A 27 -4.65 -7.19 11.24
C SER A 27 -4.86 -6.76 9.79
N ALA A 28 -5.85 -7.36 9.10
CA ALA A 28 -6.22 -6.97 7.74
C ALA A 28 -6.76 -5.53 7.69
N ASN A 29 -7.52 -5.13 8.70
CA ASN A 29 -8.04 -3.77 8.82
C ASN A 29 -7.01 -2.82 9.45
N SER A 30 -6.38 -3.22 10.57
CA SER A 30 -5.43 -2.37 11.30
C SER A 30 -4.36 -3.20 11.99
N SER A 31 -3.13 -3.16 11.46
CA SER A 31 -1.99 -3.86 12.07
C SER A 31 -1.56 -3.19 13.37
N GLN A 32 -1.27 -4.00 14.39
CA GLN A 32 -0.66 -3.51 15.63
C GLN A 32 0.77 -3.02 15.37
N LYS A 33 1.26 -2.13 16.23
CA LYS A 33 2.56 -1.47 16.05
C LYS A 33 3.62 -2.08 16.97
N PRO A 34 4.74 -2.53 16.43
CA PRO A 34 5.87 -2.98 17.28
C PRO A 34 6.49 -1.78 18.01
N LYS A 35 7.05 -2.05 19.17
CA LYS A 35 7.64 -1.03 20.04
C LYS A 35 8.67 -0.15 19.33
N VAL A 36 9.50 -0.73 18.49
CA VAL A 36 10.53 0.00 17.72
C VAL A 36 9.94 1.10 16.83
N VAL A 37 8.75 0.88 16.26
CA VAL A 37 8.06 1.88 15.43
C VAL A 37 7.48 2.98 16.29
N VAL A 38 6.86 2.62 17.44
CA VAL A 38 6.29 3.60 18.38
C VAL A 38 7.38 4.48 18.97
N ASP A 39 8.48 3.88 19.42
CA ASP A 39 9.63 4.62 19.97
C ASP A 39 10.24 5.56 18.91
N ARG A 40 10.36 5.11 17.67
CA ARG A 40 10.89 5.94 16.59
C ARG A 40 10.02 7.16 16.28
N ILE A 41 8.69 6.98 16.31
CA ILE A 41 7.74 8.10 16.14
C ILE A 41 7.87 9.07 17.34
N TYR A 42 7.95 8.57 18.55
CA TYR A 42 8.12 9.38 19.75
C TYR A 42 9.42 10.19 19.69
N ASP A 43 10.53 9.57 19.35
CA ASP A 43 11.84 10.22 19.24
C ASP A 43 11.82 11.30 18.13
N PHE A 44 11.21 11.01 17.00
CA PHE A 44 11.10 11.98 15.92
C PHE A 44 10.35 13.24 16.37
N TYR A 45 9.17 13.08 16.98
CA TYR A 45 8.37 14.23 17.40
C TYR A 45 8.99 15.01 18.58
N THR A 46 9.72 14.34 19.46
CA THR A 46 10.28 15.01 20.64
C THR A 46 11.68 15.59 20.42
N LYS A 47 12.45 15.10 19.43
CA LYS A 47 13.86 15.45 19.27
C LYS A 47 14.23 15.99 17.89
N GLU A 48 13.49 15.62 16.83
CA GLU A 48 13.95 15.80 15.44
C GLU A 48 12.90 16.49 14.55
N PHE A 49 11.69 16.71 15.06
CA PHE A 49 10.57 17.18 14.25
C PHE A 49 10.80 18.56 13.64
N SER A 50 10.66 18.63 12.33
CA SER A 50 10.63 19.87 11.57
C SER A 50 9.96 19.65 10.22
N ASN A 51 9.76 20.74 9.47
CA ASN A 51 9.31 20.67 8.08
C ASN A 51 10.35 19.98 7.18
N VAL A 52 9.87 19.16 6.27
CA VAL A 52 10.66 18.58 5.18
C VAL A 52 10.62 19.53 3.99
N GLY A 53 11.76 19.82 3.35
CA GLY A 53 11.82 20.63 2.13
C GLY A 53 12.94 21.68 2.12
N ARG A 54 12.65 22.88 1.61
CA ARG A 54 13.65 23.90 1.25
C ARG A 54 14.14 24.79 2.40
N SER A 55 13.95 24.40 3.65
CA SER A 55 14.49 25.16 4.79
C SER A 55 15.95 24.85 5.04
N VAL A 56 16.70 25.85 5.52
CA VAL A 56 18.15 25.76 5.71
C VAL A 56 18.57 25.60 7.18
N HIS A 57 17.65 25.66 8.13
CA HIS A 57 18.01 25.49 9.54
C HIS A 57 18.21 23.99 9.89
N TYR A 58 19.00 23.74 10.92
CA TYR A 58 19.47 22.41 11.30
C TYR A 58 18.40 21.32 11.32
N LEU A 59 17.28 21.55 12.03
CA LEU A 59 16.22 20.54 12.16
C LEU A 59 15.53 20.21 10.82
N ALA A 60 15.33 21.20 9.97
CA ALA A 60 14.70 20.97 8.67
C ALA A 60 15.61 20.19 7.73
N VAL A 61 16.91 20.45 7.75
CA VAL A 61 17.90 19.67 7.00
C VAL A 61 17.94 18.24 7.51
N ALA A 62 17.98 18.04 8.83
CA ALA A 62 17.96 16.70 9.44
C ALA A 62 16.68 15.93 9.08
N ALA A 63 15.50 16.55 9.23
CA ALA A 63 14.21 15.94 8.88
C ALA A 63 14.13 15.59 7.38
N THR A 64 14.63 16.48 6.51
CA THR A 64 14.69 16.22 5.06
C THR A 64 15.59 15.02 4.74
N ASN A 65 16.77 14.94 5.34
CA ASN A 65 17.67 13.81 5.15
C ASN A 65 17.05 12.49 5.63
N LEU A 66 16.36 12.49 6.77
CA LEU A 66 15.64 11.31 7.27
C LEU A 66 14.56 10.85 6.28
N TYR A 67 13.79 11.78 5.74
CA TYR A 67 12.73 11.50 4.77
C TYR A 67 13.30 10.89 3.48
N GLU A 68 14.35 11.51 2.91
CA GLU A 68 14.97 11.02 1.67
C GLU A 68 15.72 9.70 1.88
N ASN A 69 16.38 9.50 3.03
CA ASN A 69 16.98 8.22 3.37
C ASN A 69 15.92 7.10 3.48
N THR A 70 14.74 7.40 4.02
CA THR A 70 13.62 6.45 4.06
C THR A 70 13.17 6.09 2.64
N ARG A 71 13.12 7.06 1.73
CA ARG A 71 12.81 6.82 0.31
C ARG A 71 13.81 5.84 -0.32
N VAL A 72 15.10 6.03 -0.06
CA VAL A 72 16.17 5.13 -0.54
C VAL A 72 16.03 3.73 0.06
N LEU A 73 15.68 3.62 1.35
CA LEU A 73 15.45 2.32 1.97
C LEU A 73 14.28 1.57 1.34
N VAL A 74 13.15 2.26 1.11
CA VAL A 74 11.99 1.67 0.44
C VAL A 74 12.34 1.28 -0.99
N GLN A 75 13.04 2.15 -1.72
CA GLN A 75 13.53 1.87 -3.08
C GLN A 75 14.31 0.56 -3.15
N LYS A 76 15.26 0.36 -2.23
CA LYS A 76 16.04 -0.88 -2.15
C LYS A 76 15.19 -2.09 -1.76
N TYR A 77 14.27 -1.92 -0.82
CA TYR A 77 13.42 -3.00 -0.31
C TYR A 77 12.51 -3.58 -1.41
N ILE A 78 11.93 -2.73 -2.25
CA ILE A 78 11.07 -3.16 -3.36
C ILE A 78 11.83 -3.35 -4.68
N ASN A 79 13.16 -3.22 -4.67
CA ASN A 79 14.01 -3.37 -5.85
C ASN A 79 13.66 -2.41 -7.00
N ALA A 80 13.23 -1.19 -6.69
CA ALA A 80 13.04 -0.14 -7.68
C ALA A 80 14.41 0.38 -8.17
N LYS A 81 14.47 0.90 -9.39
CA LYS A 81 15.73 1.35 -9.99
C LYS A 81 16.22 2.68 -9.44
N ASP A 82 15.29 3.59 -9.14
CA ASP A 82 15.58 4.95 -8.74
C ASP A 82 14.70 5.36 -7.55
N PRO A 83 15.21 6.09 -6.54
CA PRO A 83 14.40 6.63 -5.45
C PRO A 83 13.23 7.51 -5.89
N ASN A 84 13.33 8.16 -7.06
CA ASN A 84 12.24 8.97 -7.63
C ASN A 84 11.02 8.13 -8.06
N GLU A 85 11.16 6.82 -8.16
CA GLU A 85 10.02 5.91 -8.41
C GLU A 85 9.16 5.72 -7.15
N ILE A 86 9.64 6.16 -5.97
CA ILE A 86 8.93 6.00 -4.72
C ILE A 86 8.08 7.24 -4.43
N VAL A 87 6.77 7.05 -4.34
CA VAL A 87 5.82 8.08 -3.97
C VAL A 87 5.10 7.66 -2.69
N PHE A 88 5.31 8.42 -1.60
CA PHE A 88 4.61 8.18 -0.34
C PHE A 88 3.19 8.73 -0.41
N THR A 89 2.22 7.93 0.00
CA THR A 89 0.81 8.27 0.09
C THR A 89 0.26 7.95 1.48
N LYS A 90 -0.95 8.39 1.78
CA LYS A 90 -1.61 8.10 3.07
C LYS A 90 -2.06 6.64 3.21
N GLY A 91 -2.05 5.89 2.12
CA GLY A 91 -2.43 4.48 2.08
C GLY A 91 -2.79 4.00 0.68
N ALA A 92 -3.12 2.72 0.54
CA ALA A 92 -3.43 2.08 -0.73
C ALA A 92 -4.56 2.80 -1.51
N THR A 93 -5.58 3.28 -0.83
CA THR A 93 -6.68 4.02 -1.47
C THR A 93 -6.18 5.26 -2.22
N GLU A 94 -5.31 6.07 -1.59
CA GLU A 94 -4.75 7.24 -2.25
C GLU A 94 -3.81 6.83 -3.38
N ALA A 95 -2.97 5.81 -3.18
CA ALA A 95 -2.03 5.32 -4.18
C ALA A 95 -2.76 4.86 -5.46
N ILE A 96 -3.79 4.04 -5.32
CA ILE A 96 -4.57 3.54 -6.46
C ILE A 96 -5.32 4.67 -7.16
N ASN A 97 -5.92 5.59 -6.41
CA ASN A 97 -6.55 6.78 -6.99
C ASN A 97 -5.53 7.67 -7.72
N LEU A 98 -4.32 7.82 -7.19
CA LEU A 98 -3.25 8.56 -7.87
C LEU A 98 -2.92 7.91 -9.22
N VAL A 99 -2.74 6.59 -9.27
CA VAL A 99 -2.49 5.87 -10.53
C VAL A 99 -3.66 6.02 -11.50
N ALA A 100 -4.90 5.86 -11.03
CA ALA A 100 -6.08 6.01 -11.86
C ALA A 100 -6.21 7.43 -12.45
N ASN A 101 -6.01 8.46 -11.62
CA ASN A 101 -6.18 9.86 -12.04
C ASN A 101 -4.97 10.45 -12.80
N THR A 102 -3.81 9.79 -12.77
CA THR A 102 -2.62 10.23 -13.54
C THR A 102 -2.38 9.31 -14.72
N PHE A 103 -1.85 8.12 -14.49
CA PHE A 103 -1.54 7.14 -15.53
C PHE A 103 -2.81 6.74 -16.30
N GLY A 104 -3.88 6.38 -15.59
CA GLY A 104 -5.15 5.98 -16.21
C GLY A 104 -5.73 7.06 -17.09
N GLN A 105 -5.82 8.30 -16.59
CA GLN A 105 -6.33 9.42 -17.38
C GLN A 105 -5.44 9.77 -18.57
N LYS A 106 -4.12 9.68 -18.44
CA LYS A 106 -3.18 10.07 -19.48
C LYS A 106 -3.04 9.03 -20.58
N TYR A 107 -2.96 7.75 -20.24
CA TYR A 107 -2.54 6.72 -21.18
C TYR A 107 -3.64 5.77 -21.62
N LEU A 108 -4.70 5.57 -20.84
CA LEU A 108 -5.80 4.69 -21.24
C LEU A 108 -6.72 5.35 -22.24
N LYS A 109 -7.25 4.52 -23.14
CA LYS A 109 -8.18 4.90 -24.22
C LYS A 109 -9.44 4.04 -24.17
N GLU A 110 -10.47 4.44 -24.87
CA GLU A 110 -11.69 3.66 -25.03
C GLU A 110 -11.36 2.24 -25.56
N GLY A 111 -11.92 1.24 -24.91
CA GLY A 111 -11.73 -0.16 -25.22
C GLY A 111 -10.48 -0.81 -24.65
N ASP A 112 -9.56 -0.04 -24.02
CA ASP A 112 -8.48 -0.62 -23.21
C ASP A 112 -9.04 -1.37 -22.00
N GLU A 113 -8.31 -2.37 -21.51
CA GLU A 113 -8.76 -3.26 -20.46
C GLU A 113 -7.94 -3.09 -19.18
N ILE A 114 -8.65 -3.11 -18.05
CA ILE A 114 -8.09 -3.19 -16.70
C ILE A 114 -8.54 -4.53 -16.13
N LEU A 115 -7.60 -5.40 -15.78
CA LEU A 115 -7.85 -6.68 -15.15
C LEU A 115 -7.72 -6.55 -13.64
N ILE A 116 -8.75 -6.97 -12.93
CA ILE A 116 -8.79 -7.06 -11.46
C ILE A 116 -9.29 -8.44 -11.06
N THR A 117 -9.20 -8.78 -9.76
CA THR A 117 -9.80 -10.01 -9.26
C THR A 117 -11.20 -9.76 -8.69
N GLU A 118 -11.99 -10.81 -8.50
CA GLU A 118 -13.28 -10.70 -7.79
C GLU A 118 -13.12 -10.43 -6.30
N LEU A 119 -11.95 -10.71 -5.72
CA LEU A 119 -11.66 -10.56 -4.30
C LEU A 119 -11.16 -9.16 -3.91
N GLU A 120 -11.17 -8.21 -4.84
CA GLU A 120 -10.59 -6.89 -4.59
C GLU A 120 -11.36 -6.07 -3.55
N HIS A 121 -10.61 -5.40 -2.71
CA HIS A 121 -11.16 -4.37 -1.85
C HIS A 121 -11.69 -3.19 -2.68
N HIS A 122 -12.70 -2.49 -2.19
CA HIS A 122 -13.31 -1.33 -2.87
C HIS A 122 -12.27 -0.27 -3.31
N SER A 123 -11.19 -0.08 -2.57
CA SER A 123 -10.12 0.85 -2.95
C SER A 123 -9.43 0.48 -4.27
N ASN A 124 -9.41 -0.82 -4.62
CA ASN A 124 -8.86 -1.33 -5.87
C ASN A 124 -9.94 -1.71 -6.91
N TYR A 125 -11.16 -1.31 -6.69
CA TYR A 125 -12.27 -1.47 -7.65
C TYR A 125 -12.85 -0.14 -8.11
N VAL A 126 -13.23 0.72 -7.17
CA VAL A 126 -13.97 1.96 -7.45
C VAL A 126 -13.22 2.94 -8.36
N PRO A 127 -11.91 3.18 -8.21
CA PRO A 127 -11.18 4.09 -9.08
C PRO A 127 -11.22 3.67 -10.56
N TRP A 128 -11.14 2.37 -10.83
CA TRP A 128 -11.22 1.82 -12.19
C TRP A 128 -12.62 1.97 -12.77
N HIS A 129 -13.66 1.88 -11.93
CA HIS A 129 -15.03 2.10 -12.36
C HIS A 129 -15.28 3.56 -12.81
N TYR A 130 -14.64 4.54 -12.17
CA TYR A 130 -14.67 5.92 -12.65
C TYR A 130 -13.97 6.08 -14.00
N LEU A 131 -12.84 5.42 -14.22
CA LEU A 131 -12.19 5.39 -15.53
C LEU A 131 -13.08 4.74 -16.61
N ARG A 132 -13.78 3.66 -16.27
CA ARG A 132 -14.76 3.04 -17.17
C ARG A 132 -15.81 4.05 -17.61
N LYS A 133 -16.36 4.83 -16.69
CA LYS A 133 -17.37 5.84 -17.01
C LYS A 133 -16.82 7.00 -17.83
N SER A 134 -15.64 7.48 -17.52
CA SER A 134 -15.09 8.71 -18.10
C SER A 134 -14.33 8.48 -19.40
N LYS A 135 -13.77 7.28 -19.62
CA LYS A 135 -12.90 6.97 -20.75
C LYS A 135 -13.34 5.78 -21.60
N GLY A 136 -14.39 5.05 -21.20
CA GLY A 136 -14.83 3.87 -21.94
C GLY A 136 -13.90 2.66 -21.83
N VAL A 137 -13.00 2.60 -20.85
CA VAL A 137 -12.19 1.41 -20.60
C VAL A 137 -13.08 0.28 -20.09
N LYS A 138 -12.64 -0.96 -20.28
CA LYS A 138 -13.33 -2.16 -19.83
C LYS A 138 -12.67 -2.71 -18.57
N ILE A 139 -13.46 -3.10 -17.58
CA ILE A 139 -12.97 -3.83 -16.42
C ILE A 139 -13.24 -5.31 -16.67
N LYS A 140 -12.19 -6.13 -16.56
CA LYS A 140 -12.26 -7.58 -16.62
C LYS A 140 -11.99 -8.14 -15.23
N PHE A 141 -12.64 -9.23 -14.91
CA PHE A 141 -12.50 -9.91 -13.63
C PHE A 141 -11.83 -11.28 -13.84
N ALA A 142 -10.79 -11.55 -13.06
CA ALA A 142 -10.32 -12.91 -12.84
C ALA A 142 -11.21 -13.52 -11.76
N GLU A 143 -12.01 -14.51 -12.17
CA GLU A 143 -13.00 -15.16 -11.30
C GLU A 143 -12.31 -16.09 -10.30
N MET A 144 -12.85 -16.17 -9.10
CA MET A 144 -12.44 -17.15 -8.10
C MET A 144 -13.12 -18.50 -8.34
N ASP A 145 -12.48 -19.56 -7.91
CA ASP A 145 -13.08 -20.89 -7.89
C ASP A 145 -14.02 -21.12 -6.67
N GLU A 146 -14.57 -22.32 -6.57
CA GLU A 146 -15.48 -22.71 -5.47
C GLU A 146 -14.81 -22.68 -4.09
N ASN A 147 -13.50 -22.72 -4.02
CA ASN A 147 -12.73 -22.62 -2.78
C ASN A 147 -12.34 -21.16 -2.43
N GLY A 148 -12.62 -20.21 -3.31
CA GLY A 148 -12.23 -18.82 -3.17
C GLY A 148 -10.80 -18.54 -3.67
N ASP A 149 -10.18 -19.45 -4.42
CA ASP A 149 -8.84 -19.29 -4.96
C ASP A 149 -8.87 -18.69 -6.37
N ILE A 150 -7.87 -17.88 -6.69
CA ILE A 150 -7.65 -17.33 -8.04
C ILE A 150 -6.31 -17.85 -8.56
N SER A 151 -6.37 -18.71 -9.54
CA SER A 151 -5.17 -19.29 -10.13
C SER A 151 -4.46 -18.32 -11.09
N LEU A 152 -3.15 -18.50 -11.27
CA LEU A 152 -2.38 -17.78 -12.30
C LEU A 152 -2.95 -18.02 -13.69
N GLU A 153 -3.42 -19.24 -13.98
CA GLU A 153 -4.05 -19.59 -15.24
C GLU A 153 -5.32 -18.73 -15.49
N THR A 154 -6.14 -18.52 -14.46
CA THR A 154 -7.31 -17.65 -14.56
C THR A 154 -6.91 -16.20 -14.88
N ILE A 155 -5.84 -15.70 -14.27
CA ILE A 155 -5.31 -14.36 -14.57
C ILE A 155 -4.81 -14.31 -16.01
N GLU A 156 -3.94 -15.24 -16.42
CA GLU A 156 -3.35 -15.30 -17.76
C GLU A 156 -4.41 -15.38 -18.87
N LYS A 157 -5.43 -16.22 -18.69
CA LYS A 157 -6.56 -16.36 -19.63
C LYS A 157 -7.31 -15.07 -19.87
N ASN A 158 -7.33 -14.18 -18.88
CA ASN A 158 -8.00 -12.88 -18.96
C ASN A 158 -7.13 -11.77 -19.54
N ILE A 159 -5.81 -11.97 -19.71
CA ILE A 159 -4.92 -11.00 -20.33
C ILE A 159 -5.08 -11.03 -21.85
N THR A 160 -5.24 -9.85 -22.44
CA THR A 160 -5.30 -9.69 -23.90
C THR A 160 -4.33 -8.57 -24.35
N ASN A 161 -4.22 -8.36 -25.66
CA ASN A 161 -3.43 -7.25 -26.21
C ASN A 161 -3.99 -5.85 -25.81
N LYS A 162 -5.22 -5.78 -25.32
CA LYS A 162 -5.87 -4.58 -24.83
C LYS A 162 -5.66 -4.35 -23.32
N THR A 163 -5.18 -5.34 -22.59
CA THR A 163 -4.91 -5.21 -21.16
C THR A 163 -3.76 -4.24 -20.93
N LYS A 164 -4.01 -3.15 -20.21
CA LYS A 164 -3.05 -2.09 -19.92
C LYS A 164 -2.70 -1.99 -18.45
N ILE A 165 -3.59 -2.45 -17.58
CA ILE A 165 -3.39 -2.49 -16.14
C ILE A 165 -3.85 -3.85 -15.63
N ILE A 166 -3.06 -4.43 -14.73
CA ILE A 166 -3.45 -5.54 -13.87
C ILE A 166 -3.34 -5.01 -12.45
N ALA A 167 -4.48 -4.96 -11.73
CA ALA A 167 -4.56 -4.41 -10.39
C ALA A 167 -5.12 -5.47 -9.44
N ILE A 168 -4.24 -6.11 -8.71
CA ILE A 168 -4.53 -7.25 -7.82
C ILE A 168 -3.88 -7.03 -6.45
N THR A 169 -4.51 -7.58 -5.42
CA THR A 169 -4.01 -7.55 -4.03
C THR A 169 -3.39 -8.89 -3.65
#